data_fa9210bff2b67ca94d0e0e1254a151d1
#
_entry.id   fa9210bff2b67ca94d0e0e1254a151d1
#
_cell.length_a   1.000
_cell.length_b   1.000
_cell.length_c   1.000
_cell.angle_alpha   90.00
_cell.angle_beta   90.00
_cell.angle_gamma   90.00
#
_symmetry.space_group_name_H-M   'P 1'
#
loop_
_entity.id
_entity.type
_entity.pdbx_description
1 polymer ?
#
loop_
_entity_poly.entity_id
_entity_poly.type
_entity_poly.pdbx_seq_one_letter_code
_entity_poly.pdbx_strand_id
1 'polypeptide(L)'
;MRYRKLTPWAVALAILLVVWIALTADVGVVLTERSLHTARRPVTAEDVAAARAIADRNHAAMTDIQISAEDGSTLRAWNFVPRAGNGDVVIVQHGQGDSRAGMLGYADMLLRHGYDVLLPDSRAAGTSGGAIVTFGVIEAGDFNLWYNWLKANEAPRCIFAIGNSMGAAIVLEAAARQPGYCAVVAESVFSSFRETAYLRTGQTFGKGPWLGRTFLFPTVEAGLIYAQFKYGIDLTDSSPIDAARHTHVPILLIHGLADNNLPPINSERIKAADPGAQLWEPAGAGHCGAISIAPEEYERRVVGWFESHDRAGARINAH
;
A
#
# COMPACT_ATOMS: atom_id res chain seq x y z
N MET A 1 -53.13 -21.41 16.14
CA MET A 1 -52.04 -21.31 15.14
C MET A 1 -51.62 -22.71 14.73
N ARG A 2 -51.83 -23.13 13.46
CA ARG A 2 -51.32 -24.42 12.97
C ARG A 2 -49.85 -24.24 12.57
N TYR A 3 -48.92 -24.78 13.34
CA TYR A 3 -47.52 -24.87 12.93
C TYR A 3 -47.43 -25.76 11.69
N ARG A 4 -47.09 -25.18 10.54
CA ARG A 4 -46.73 -25.94 9.34
C ARG A 4 -45.45 -26.74 9.64
N LYS A 5 -45.57 -28.08 9.76
CA LYS A 5 -44.40 -28.95 9.90
C LYS A 5 -43.54 -28.79 8.67
N LEU A 6 -42.28 -28.42 8.88
CA LEU A 6 -41.28 -28.35 7.79
C LEU A 6 -41.16 -29.76 7.19
N THR A 7 -41.03 -29.81 5.85
CA THR A 7 -40.81 -31.09 5.18
C THR A 7 -39.40 -31.59 5.51
N PRO A 8 -39.16 -32.93 5.60
CA PRO A 8 -37.84 -33.49 5.87
C PRO A 8 -36.73 -32.91 4.94
N TRP A 9 -37.05 -32.68 3.70
CA TRP A 9 -36.14 -32.06 2.71
C TRP A 9 -35.80 -30.63 3.06
N ALA A 10 -36.71 -29.82 3.57
CA ALA A 10 -36.42 -28.45 4.02
C ALA A 10 -35.48 -28.43 5.22
N VAL A 11 -35.64 -29.40 6.13
CA VAL A 11 -34.76 -29.57 7.28
C VAL A 11 -33.35 -29.98 6.83
N ALA A 12 -33.26 -30.96 5.91
CA ALA A 12 -31.97 -31.40 5.36
C ALA A 12 -31.21 -30.27 4.63
N LEU A 13 -31.91 -29.48 3.80
CA LEU A 13 -31.33 -28.31 3.13
C LEU A 13 -30.86 -27.23 4.12
N ALA A 14 -31.61 -26.99 5.19
CA ALA A 14 -31.25 -26.04 6.22
C ALA A 14 -29.94 -26.51 6.95
N ILE A 15 -29.84 -27.80 7.28
CA ILE A 15 -28.65 -28.37 7.88
C ILE A 15 -27.46 -28.25 6.95
N LEU A 16 -27.58 -28.60 5.68
CA LEU A 16 -26.53 -28.49 4.68
C LEU A 16 -26.05 -27.03 4.53
N LEU A 17 -26.98 -26.07 4.52
CA LEU A 17 -26.66 -24.65 4.46
C LEU A 17 -25.87 -24.19 5.70
N VAL A 18 -26.30 -24.59 6.89
CA VAL A 18 -25.60 -24.26 8.15
C VAL A 18 -24.19 -24.85 8.16
N VAL A 19 -24.04 -26.12 7.75
CA VAL A 19 -22.73 -26.77 7.67
C VAL A 19 -21.83 -26.04 6.66
N TRP A 20 -22.36 -25.69 5.48
CA TRP A 20 -21.60 -24.94 4.49
C TRP A 20 -21.17 -23.56 5.00
N ILE A 21 -22.06 -22.79 5.65
CA ILE A 21 -21.70 -21.51 6.26
C ILE A 21 -20.61 -21.69 7.33
N ALA A 22 -20.73 -22.68 8.20
CA ALA A 22 -19.74 -22.93 9.23
C ALA A 22 -18.35 -23.25 8.64
N LEU A 23 -18.30 -24.16 7.65
CA LEU A 23 -17.03 -24.52 6.98
C LEU A 23 -16.39 -23.34 6.25
N THR A 24 -17.21 -22.54 5.54
CA THR A 24 -16.70 -21.36 4.84
C THR A 24 -16.25 -20.26 5.80
N ALA A 25 -16.91 -20.10 6.95
CA ALA A 25 -16.51 -19.16 7.98
C ALA A 25 -15.13 -19.54 8.60
N ASP A 26 -14.92 -20.82 8.91
CA ASP A 26 -13.61 -21.31 9.40
C ASP A 26 -12.49 -21.02 8.40
N VAL A 27 -12.71 -21.26 7.11
CA VAL A 27 -11.75 -20.91 6.06
C VAL A 27 -11.49 -19.40 6.05
N GLY A 28 -12.52 -18.58 6.24
CA GLY A 28 -12.41 -17.12 6.32
C GLY A 28 -11.48 -16.67 7.46
N VAL A 29 -11.65 -17.25 8.65
CA VAL A 29 -10.76 -16.99 9.80
C VAL A 29 -9.31 -17.33 9.46
N VAL A 30 -9.07 -18.52 8.91
CA VAL A 30 -7.70 -18.97 8.57
C VAL A 30 -7.06 -18.07 7.49
N LEU A 31 -7.80 -17.69 6.46
CA LEU A 31 -7.28 -16.80 5.42
C LEU A 31 -6.99 -15.40 5.96
N THR A 32 -7.82 -14.89 6.84
CA THR A 32 -7.60 -13.60 7.50
C THR A 32 -6.38 -13.64 8.39
N GLU A 33 -6.22 -14.65 9.24
CA GLU A 33 -5.00 -14.81 10.06
C GLU A 33 -3.73 -14.83 9.21
N ARG A 34 -3.72 -15.59 8.12
CA ARG A 34 -2.58 -15.64 7.19
C ARG A 34 -2.31 -14.30 6.52
N SER A 35 -3.35 -13.54 6.22
CA SER A 35 -3.23 -12.22 5.57
C SER A 35 -2.69 -11.16 6.52
N LEU A 36 -3.12 -11.19 7.80
CA LEU A 36 -2.66 -10.26 8.83
C LEU A 36 -1.26 -10.60 9.34
N HIS A 37 -0.89 -11.90 9.38
CA HIS A 37 0.41 -12.38 9.85
C HIS A 37 1.30 -12.81 8.67
N THR A 38 1.60 -11.88 7.80
CA THR A 38 2.46 -12.12 6.62
C THR A 38 3.89 -12.47 7.07
N ALA A 39 4.52 -13.41 6.35
CA ALA A 39 5.94 -13.66 6.55
C ALA A 39 6.75 -12.38 6.29
N ARG A 40 7.63 -12.03 7.24
CA ARG A 40 8.50 -10.86 7.13
C ARG A 40 9.68 -11.17 6.22
N ARG A 41 9.94 -10.33 5.23
CA ARG A 41 11.22 -10.33 4.55
C ARG A 41 12.26 -9.69 5.49
N PRO A 42 13.29 -10.43 5.93
CA PRO A 42 14.32 -9.84 6.79
C PRO A 42 15.13 -8.81 5.99
N VAL A 43 15.65 -7.81 6.70
CA VAL A 43 16.69 -6.92 6.17
C VAL A 43 18.03 -7.58 6.49
N THR A 44 18.73 -8.04 5.47
CA THR A 44 19.99 -8.79 5.59
C THR A 44 21.22 -7.87 5.62
N ALA A 45 22.39 -8.43 5.98
CA ALA A 45 23.65 -7.70 5.87
C ALA A 45 23.97 -7.31 4.41
N GLU A 46 23.55 -8.13 3.44
CA GLU A 46 23.68 -7.86 2.01
C GLU A 46 22.80 -6.68 1.58
N ASP A 47 21.56 -6.61 2.08
CA ASP A 47 20.67 -5.46 1.85
C ASP A 47 21.28 -4.16 2.40
N VAL A 48 21.86 -4.21 3.60
CA VAL A 48 22.55 -3.05 4.19
C VAL A 48 23.78 -2.65 3.36
N ALA A 49 24.56 -3.62 2.88
CA ALA A 49 25.71 -3.34 2.02
C ALA A 49 25.27 -2.72 0.68
N ALA A 50 24.19 -3.23 0.07
CA ALA A 50 23.60 -2.67 -1.15
C ALA A 50 23.10 -1.23 -0.93
N ALA A 51 22.42 -0.98 0.20
CA ALA A 51 21.96 0.36 0.57
C ALA A 51 23.12 1.35 0.72
N ARG A 52 24.22 0.94 1.39
CA ARG A 52 25.43 1.76 1.50
C ARG A 52 26.09 2.03 0.16
N ALA A 53 26.19 1.03 -0.71
CA ALA A 53 26.74 1.21 -2.05
C ALA A 53 25.91 2.19 -2.89
N ILE A 54 24.59 2.21 -2.72
CA ILE A 54 23.70 3.22 -3.35
C ILE A 54 23.99 4.60 -2.77
N ALA A 55 24.11 4.74 -1.46
CA ALA A 55 24.45 5.99 -0.80
C ALA A 55 25.80 6.55 -1.30
N ASP A 56 26.84 5.70 -1.33
CA ASP A 56 28.19 6.09 -1.73
C ASP A 56 28.22 6.59 -3.20
N ARG A 57 27.61 5.87 -4.15
CA ARG A 57 27.62 6.27 -5.57
C ARG A 57 26.82 7.52 -5.85
N ASN A 58 25.80 7.83 -5.01
CA ASN A 58 25.01 9.04 -5.09
C ASN A 58 25.52 10.16 -4.16
N HIS A 59 26.68 9.98 -3.54
CA HIS A 59 27.26 10.92 -2.58
C HIS A 59 26.28 11.32 -1.46
N ALA A 60 25.48 10.37 -0.98
CA ALA A 60 24.48 10.56 0.06
C ALA A 60 24.97 10.01 1.41
N ALA A 61 24.59 10.67 2.49
CA ALA A 61 24.67 10.09 3.83
C ALA A 61 23.49 9.11 4.00
N MET A 62 23.74 7.94 4.61
CA MET A 62 22.72 6.97 4.98
C MET A 62 22.67 6.82 6.49
N THR A 63 21.48 6.97 7.07
CA THR A 63 21.25 6.78 8.50
C THR A 63 20.11 5.79 8.74
N ASP A 64 20.19 5.02 9.83
CA ASP A 64 19.10 4.16 10.30
C ASP A 64 18.30 4.94 11.34
N ILE A 65 17.01 5.13 11.11
CA ILE A 65 16.14 5.93 11.96
C ILE A 65 15.10 5.04 12.62
N GLN A 66 14.77 5.40 13.85
CA GLN A 66 13.76 4.73 14.65
C GLN A 66 12.81 5.77 15.25
N ILE A 67 11.51 5.49 15.15
CA ILE A 67 10.45 6.24 15.85
C ILE A 67 9.50 5.26 16.53
N SER A 68 8.64 5.77 17.40
CA SER A 68 7.60 4.98 18.06
C SER A 68 6.24 5.27 17.43
N ALA A 69 5.49 4.23 17.11
CA ALA A 69 4.08 4.30 16.76
C ALA A 69 3.21 4.60 18.00
N GLU A 70 1.95 4.96 17.79
CA GLU A 70 1.02 5.30 18.88
C GLU A 70 0.79 4.13 19.86
N ASP A 71 0.85 2.89 19.38
CA ASP A 71 0.74 1.67 20.18
C ASP A 71 2.07 1.25 20.86
N GLY A 72 3.12 2.06 20.74
CA GLY A 72 4.45 1.78 21.26
C GLY A 72 5.30 0.88 20.36
N SER A 73 4.79 0.42 19.22
CA SER A 73 5.59 -0.36 18.26
C SER A 73 6.73 0.49 17.71
N THR A 74 7.92 -0.12 17.63
CA THR A 74 9.09 0.53 17.01
C THR A 74 8.97 0.50 15.51
N LEU A 75 9.04 1.64 14.84
CA LEU A 75 9.12 1.77 13.39
C LEU A 75 10.55 2.13 12.99
N ARG A 76 11.06 1.52 11.92
CA ARG A 76 12.42 1.73 11.42
C ARG A 76 12.43 2.15 9.97
N ALA A 77 13.40 3.01 9.60
CA ALA A 77 13.60 3.46 8.24
C ALA A 77 15.07 3.65 7.92
N TRP A 78 15.42 3.58 6.65
CA TRP A 78 16.66 4.16 6.14
C TRP A 78 16.37 5.55 5.59
N ASN A 79 17.21 6.51 5.98
CA ASN A 79 17.16 7.86 5.46
C ASN A 79 18.45 8.17 4.68
N PHE A 80 18.28 8.60 3.43
CA PHE A 80 19.36 8.96 2.52
C PHE A 80 19.30 10.45 2.22
N VAL A 81 20.37 11.16 2.49
CA VAL A 81 20.48 12.61 2.28
C VAL A 81 21.68 12.91 1.39
N PRO A 82 21.48 13.24 0.09
CA PRO A 82 22.57 13.57 -0.82
C PRO A 82 23.23 14.90 -0.44
N ARG A 83 24.54 15.02 -0.65
CA ARG A 83 25.30 16.24 -0.32
C ARG A 83 24.84 17.47 -1.10
N ALA A 84 24.36 17.27 -2.31
CA ALA A 84 23.82 18.32 -3.19
C ALA A 84 22.33 18.02 -3.46
N GLY A 85 21.52 18.04 -2.39
CA GLY A 85 20.08 17.80 -2.47
C GLY A 85 19.33 18.98 -3.05
N ASN A 86 18.15 18.69 -3.64
CA ASN A 86 17.22 19.71 -4.15
C ASN A 86 16.35 20.32 -3.04
N GLY A 87 16.44 19.81 -1.80
CA GLY A 87 15.68 20.27 -0.64
C GLY A 87 14.29 19.64 -0.51
N ASP A 88 13.97 18.63 -1.30
CA ASP A 88 12.72 17.88 -1.25
C ASP A 88 12.99 16.43 -0.84
N VAL A 89 12.00 15.80 -0.23
CA VAL A 89 12.11 14.41 0.24
C VAL A 89 11.01 13.54 -0.35
N VAL A 90 11.34 12.28 -0.63
CA VAL A 90 10.38 11.26 -1.04
C VAL A 90 10.36 10.12 -0.03
N ILE A 91 9.18 9.83 0.53
CA ILE A 91 8.97 8.63 1.33
C ILE A 91 8.55 7.49 0.39
N VAL A 92 9.27 6.35 0.41
CA VAL A 92 9.00 5.24 -0.51
C VAL A 92 8.58 4.00 0.27
N GLN A 93 7.31 3.61 0.14
CA GLN A 93 6.65 2.56 0.92
C GLN A 93 6.57 1.25 0.14
N HIS A 94 7.10 0.19 0.72
CA HIS A 94 7.07 -1.16 0.15
C HIS A 94 5.70 -1.84 0.25
N GLY A 95 5.49 -2.89 -0.57
CA GLY A 95 4.30 -3.74 -0.56
C GLY A 95 4.28 -4.81 0.54
N GLN A 96 3.20 -5.58 0.60
CA GLN A 96 3.03 -6.70 1.53
C GLN A 96 4.11 -7.76 1.33
N GLY A 97 4.66 -8.28 2.44
CA GLY A 97 5.67 -9.34 2.42
C GLY A 97 7.07 -8.90 1.98
N ASP A 98 7.29 -7.61 1.78
CA ASP A 98 8.58 -7.00 1.47
C ASP A 98 9.12 -6.20 2.66
N SER A 99 10.18 -5.44 2.45
CA SER A 99 10.82 -4.53 3.39
C SER A 99 11.41 -3.32 2.67
N ARG A 100 11.91 -2.35 3.42
CA ARG A 100 12.61 -1.19 2.87
C ARG A 100 13.71 -1.53 1.86
N ALA A 101 14.31 -2.72 1.96
CA ALA A 101 15.34 -3.17 1.04
C ALA A 101 14.81 -3.42 -0.38
N GLY A 102 13.54 -3.81 -0.55
CA GLY A 102 12.92 -3.93 -1.87
C GLY A 102 12.75 -2.62 -2.61
N MET A 103 12.85 -1.50 -1.90
CA MET A 103 12.68 -0.15 -2.47
C MET A 103 14.01 0.53 -2.87
N LEU A 104 15.14 -0.17 -2.77
CA LEU A 104 16.47 0.39 -3.06
C LEU A 104 16.62 0.88 -4.51
N GLY A 105 15.96 0.23 -5.49
CA GLY A 105 15.96 0.70 -6.88
C GLY A 105 15.30 2.07 -7.05
N TYR A 106 14.22 2.32 -6.32
CA TYR A 106 13.53 3.62 -6.28
C TYR A 106 14.40 4.68 -5.59
N ALA A 107 15.06 4.30 -4.49
CA ALA A 107 15.98 5.22 -3.81
C ALA A 107 17.12 5.66 -4.72
N ASP A 108 17.75 4.72 -5.43
CA ASP A 108 18.81 5.03 -6.38
C ASP A 108 18.38 6.01 -7.48
N MET A 109 17.20 5.76 -8.06
CA MET A 109 16.60 6.65 -9.05
C MET A 109 16.39 8.06 -8.50
N LEU A 110 15.79 8.20 -7.34
CA LEU A 110 15.45 9.50 -6.73
C LEU A 110 16.70 10.27 -6.29
N LEU A 111 17.70 9.58 -5.72
CA LEU A 111 18.96 10.18 -5.31
C LEU A 111 19.74 10.78 -6.48
N ARG A 112 19.70 10.17 -7.68
CA ARG A 112 20.29 10.76 -8.91
C ARG A 112 19.69 12.11 -9.28
N HIS A 113 18.44 12.38 -8.85
CA HIS A 113 17.75 13.65 -9.06
C HIS A 113 17.83 14.60 -7.85
N GLY A 114 18.65 14.25 -6.85
CA GLY A 114 18.90 15.09 -5.69
C GLY A 114 17.80 15.10 -4.64
N TYR A 115 16.84 14.18 -4.69
CA TYR A 115 15.85 14.03 -3.61
C TYR A 115 16.49 13.36 -2.39
N ASP A 116 16.12 13.82 -1.20
CA ASP A 116 16.30 13.02 -0.01
C ASP A 116 15.30 11.85 -0.06
N VAL A 117 15.67 10.68 0.46
CA VAL A 117 14.83 9.48 0.37
C VAL A 117 14.69 8.80 1.71
N LEU A 118 13.45 8.64 2.17
CA LEU A 118 13.14 7.87 3.36
C LEU A 118 12.49 6.53 2.95
N LEU A 119 13.10 5.42 3.37
CA LEU A 119 12.60 4.06 3.13
C LEU A 119 12.15 3.45 4.47
N PRO A 120 10.88 3.54 4.87
CA PRO A 120 10.40 2.89 6.08
C PRO A 120 10.11 1.41 5.85
N ASP A 121 10.35 0.58 6.88
CA ASP A 121 9.66 -0.69 7.02
C ASP A 121 8.26 -0.41 7.59
N SER A 122 7.22 -0.94 6.96
CA SER A 122 5.87 -0.96 7.52
C SER A 122 5.84 -1.69 8.87
N ARG A 123 4.82 -1.43 9.70
CA ARG A 123 4.60 -2.30 10.87
C ARG A 123 4.53 -3.77 10.43
N ALA A 124 4.94 -4.68 11.30
CA ALA A 124 5.00 -6.12 11.06
C ALA A 124 5.83 -6.53 9.82
N ALA A 125 6.70 -5.66 9.28
CA ALA A 125 7.58 -5.94 8.16
C ALA A 125 9.05 -5.60 8.49
N GLY A 126 10.00 -6.16 7.73
CA GLY A 126 11.42 -5.91 7.90
C GLY A 126 11.88 -6.00 9.35
N THR A 127 12.43 -4.90 9.87
CA THR A 127 12.89 -4.77 11.26
C THR A 127 11.97 -3.89 12.12
N SER A 128 10.85 -3.42 11.58
CA SER A 128 9.83 -2.71 12.35
C SER A 128 9.06 -3.64 13.29
N GLY A 129 8.58 -3.09 14.40
CA GLY A 129 7.69 -3.74 15.36
C GLY A 129 6.29 -3.96 14.81
N GLY A 130 5.35 -4.24 15.72
CA GLY A 130 3.97 -4.56 15.37
C GLY A 130 3.75 -6.05 15.13
N ALA A 131 2.53 -6.52 15.34
CA ALA A 131 2.17 -7.94 15.26
C ALA A 131 1.50 -8.30 13.94
N ILE A 132 0.73 -7.37 13.36
CA ILE A 132 -0.13 -7.62 12.20
C ILE A 132 -0.02 -6.51 11.17
N VAL A 133 -0.35 -6.86 9.93
CA VAL A 133 -0.50 -5.96 8.79
C VAL A 133 -2.00 -5.66 8.62
N THR A 134 -2.37 -4.41 8.39
CA THR A 134 -3.77 -3.99 8.28
C THR A 134 -4.13 -3.31 6.95
N PHE A 135 -3.24 -3.44 5.97
CA PHE A 135 -3.43 -2.98 4.58
C PHE A 135 -3.71 -1.48 4.42
N GLY A 136 -3.26 -0.67 5.36
CA GLY A 136 -3.42 0.78 5.34
C GLY A 136 -4.27 1.33 6.48
N VAL A 137 -5.06 0.51 7.19
CA VAL A 137 -5.93 0.99 8.28
C VAL A 137 -5.10 1.66 9.38
N ILE A 138 -4.11 0.96 9.92
CA ILE A 138 -3.19 1.50 10.93
C ILE A 138 -1.94 2.09 10.27
N GLU A 139 -1.41 1.43 9.24
CA GLU A 139 -0.16 1.82 8.60
C GLU A 139 -0.18 3.24 8.03
N ALA A 140 -1.33 3.75 7.61
CA ALA A 140 -1.44 5.14 7.14
C ALA A 140 -1.15 6.15 8.27
N GLY A 141 -1.54 5.84 9.50
CA GLY A 141 -1.15 6.61 10.69
C GLY A 141 0.36 6.57 10.91
N ASP A 142 0.95 5.36 10.89
CA ASP A 142 2.40 5.17 11.02
C ASP A 142 3.18 5.92 9.94
N PHE A 143 2.68 5.89 8.71
CA PHE A 143 3.29 6.59 7.58
C PHE A 143 3.28 8.11 7.80
N ASN A 144 2.22 8.66 8.36
CA ASN A 144 2.14 10.07 8.72
C ASN A 144 3.03 10.45 9.93
N LEU A 145 3.43 9.51 10.78
CA LEU A 145 4.46 9.77 11.78
C LEU A 145 5.82 10.03 11.12
N TRP A 146 6.16 9.34 10.02
CA TRP A 146 7.35 9.63 9.23
C TRP A 146 7.28 11.01 8.57
N TYR A 147 6.12 11.39 8.03
CA TYR A 147 5.90 12.76 7.53
C TYR A 147 6.19 13.80 8.61
N ASN A 148 5.65 13.60 9.83
CA ASN A 148 5.83 14.52 10.94
C ASN A 148 7.30 14.56 11.40
N TRP A 149 7.98 13.40 11.40
CA TRP A 149 9.39 13.32 11.74
C TRP A 149 10.25 14.15 10.77
N LEU A 150 10.01 14.01 9.45
CA LEU A 150 10.71 14.78 8.42
C LEU A 150 10.48 16.29 8.59
N LYS A 151 9.24 16.70 8.83
CA LYS A 151 8.90 18.12 9.06
C LYS A 151 9.62 18.68 10.28
N ALA A 152 9.80 17.90 11.34
CA ALA A 152 10.43 18.34 12.58
C ALA A 152 11.98 18.34 12.52
N ASN A 153 12.59 17.42 11.77
CA ASN A 153 14.04 17.18 11.82
C ASN A 153 14.77 17.68 10.57
N GLU A 154 14.13 17.69 9.39
CA GLU A 154 14.78 18.03 8.13
C GLU A 154 14.17 19.28 7.46
N ALA A 155 12.94 19.62 7.82
CA ALA A 155 12.21 20.77 7.31
C ALA A 155 12.22 20.92 5.79
N PRO A 156 11.92 19.85 5.02
CA PRO A 156 12.00 19.88 3.57
C PRO A 156 10.98 20.86 2.97
N ARG A 157 11.27 21.36 1.76
CA ARG A 157 10.35 22.22 1.00
C ARG A 157 9.07 21.48 0.62
N CYS A 158 9.25 20.30 0.01
CA CYS A 158 8.18 19.37 -0.33
C CYS A 158 8.43 17.98 0.27
N ILE A 159 7.35 17.31 0.65
CA ILE A 159 7.32 15.89 0.97
C ILE A 159 6.44 15.21 -0.08
N PHE A 160 7.05 14.33 -0.85
CA PHE A 160 6.40 13.44 -1.80
C PHE A 160 6.32 12.03 -1.24
N ALA A 161 5.49 11.18 -1.86
CA ALA A 161 5.46 9.77 -1.49
C ALA A 161 5.28 8.86 -2.71
N ILE A 162 5.90 7.69 -2.65
CA ILE A 162 5.69 6.57 -3.59
C ILE A 162 5.28 5.35 -2.79
N GLY A 163 4.29 4.60 -3.27
CA GLY A 163 3.92 3.32 -2.68
C GLY A 163 3.68 2.26 -3.73
N ASN A 164 4.04 1.00 -3.38
CA ASN A 164 3.84 -0.16 -4.22
C ASN A 164 2.82 -1.11 -3.59
N SER A 165 1.81 -1.55 -4.36
CA SER A 165 0.80 -2.53 -3.91
C SER A 165 0.13 -2.09 -2.60
N MET A 166 0.29 -2.83 -1.50
CA MET A 166 -0.16 -2.41 -0.18
C MET A 166 0.43 -1.04 0.22
N GLY A 167 1.70 -0.78 -0.10
CA GLY A 167 2.33 0.53 0.14
C GLY A 167 1.64 1.66 -0.60
N ALA A 168 1.10 1.41 -1.79
CA ALA A 168 0.31 2.38 -2.54
C ALA A 168 -1.02 2.71 -1.85
N ALA A 169 -1.68 1.71 -1.26
CA ALA A 169 -2.87 1.93 -0.44
C ALA A 169 -2.54 2.76 0.80
N ILE A 170 -1.45 2.42 1.51
CA ILE A 170 -0.96 3.17 2.67
C ILE A 170 -0.72 4.64 2.30
N VAL A 171 -0.06 4.90 1.17
CA VAL A 171 0.25 6.27 0.71
C VAL A 171 -1.03 7.06 0.40
N LEU A 172 -2.00 6.47 -0.28
CA LEU A 172 -3.28 7.15 -0.57
C LEU A 172 -4.08 7.43 0.69
N GLU A 173 -4.19 6.46 1.60
CA GLU A 173 -4.85 6.60 2.89
C GLU A 173 -4.15 7.68 3.77
N ALA A 174 -2.83 7.70 3.77
CA ALA A 174 -2.05 8.70 4.49
C ALA A 174 -2.25 10.11 3.90
N ALA A 175 -2.26 10.24 2.58
CA ALA A 175 -2.49 11.52 1.89
C ALA A 175 -3.90 12.07 2.13
N ALA A 176 -4.91 11.22 2.29
CA ALA A 176 -6.26 11.64 2.63
C ALA A 176 -6.35 12.20 4.08
N ARG A 177 -5.51 11.69 4.99
CA ARG A 177 -5.46 12.14 6.40
C ARG A 177 -4.50 13.31 6.61
N GLN A 178 -3.52 13.49 5.71
CA GLN A 178 -2.47 14.52 5.80
C GLN A 178 -2.35 15.29 4.48
N PRO A 179 -2.96 16.48 4.38
CA PRO A 179 -2.97 17.26 3.13
C PRO A 179 -1.64 17.97 2.83
N GLY A 180 -0.62 17.75 3.64
CA GLY A 180 0.68 18.42 3.53
C GLY A 180 1.62 17.85 2.47
N TYR A 181 1.34 16.67 1.93
CA TYR A 181 2.11 16.11 0.81
C TYR A 181 2.00 17.01 -0.42
N CYS A 182 3.08 17.15 -1.18
CA CYS A 182 3.07 17.93 -2.42
C CYS A 182 2.45 17.15 -3.59
N ALA A 183 2.78 15.87 -3.72
CA ALA A 183 2.13 14.91 -4.61
C ALA A 183 2.50 13.48 -4.21
N VAL A 184 1.73 12.50 -4.70
CA VAL A 184 1.96 11.09 -4.42
C VAL A 184 1.89 10.25 -5.70
N VAL A 185 2.58 9.09 -5.65
CA VAL A 185 2.58 8.07 -6.70
C VAL A 185 2.12 6.74 -6.08
N ALA A 186 1.14 6.10 -6.69
CA ALA A 186 0.58 4.81 -6.23
C ALA A 186 0.67 3.78 -7.36
N GLU A 187 1.59 2.79 -7.20
CA GLU A 187 1.79 1.73 -8.19
C GLU A 187 1.08 0.45 -7.79
N SER A 188 0.32 -0.14 -8.73
CA SER A 188 -0.40 -1.42 -8.57
C SER A 188 -1.31 -1.46 -7.33
N VAL A 189 -2.02 -0.36 -7.05
CA VAL A 189 -2.89 -0.22 -5.89
C VAL A 189 -4.21 -0.98 -6.09
N PHE A 190 -4.76 -1.54 -5.01
CA PHE A 190 -6.14 -2.04 -5.00
C PHE A 190 -7.13 -0.89 -4.73
N SER A 191 -8.37 -1.04 -5.22
CA SER A 191 -9.40 0.00 -5.02
C SER A 191 -10.01 0.01 -3.63
N SER A 192 -10.24 -1.17 -3.03
CA SER A 192 -10.65 -1.35 -1.63
C SER A 192 -10.26 -2.73 -1.12
N PHE A 193 -10.04 -2.87 0.19
CA PHE A 193 -9.68 -4.15 0.79
C PHE A 193 -10.77 -5.20 0.60
N ARG A 194 -12.06 -4.85 0.78
CA ARG A 194 -13.19 -5.78 0.60
C ARG A 194 -13.20 -6.41 -0.81
N GLU A 195 -13.02 -5.60 -1.85
CA GLU A 195 -12.95 -6.09 -3.23
C GLU A 195 -11.75 -7.01 -3.45
N THR A 196 -10.62 -6.65 -2.87
CA THR A 196 -9.40 -7.44 -2.91
C THR A 196 -9.56 -8.76 -2.17
N ALA A 197 -10.25 -8.79 -1.03
CA ALA A 197 -10.55 -10.01 -0.30
C ALA A 197 -11.39 -10.99 -1.14
N TYR A 198 -12.41 -10.51 -1.86
CA TYR A 198 -13.17 -11.35 -2.80
C TYR A 198 -12.31 -11.87 -3.95
N LEU A 199 -11.46 -11.00 -4.52
CA LEU A 199 -10.54 -11.40 -5.60
C LEU A 199 -9.58 -12.49 -5.11
N ARG A 200 -8.90 -12.27 -3.98
CA ARG A 200 -7.90 -13.19 -3.42
C ARG A 200 -8.51 -14.52 -3.01
N THR A 201 -9.67 -14.48 -2.37
CA THR A 201 -10.39 -15.70 -2.02
C THR A 201 -10.74 -16.50 -3.28
N GLY A 202 -11.25 -15.85 -4.33
CA GLY A 202 -11.51 -16.51 -5.60
C GLY A 202 -10.25 -17.10 -6.26
N GLN A 203 -9.14 -16.36 -6.25
CA GLN A 203 -7.84 -16.81 -6.80
C GLN A 203 -7.27 -18.01 -6.04
N THR A 204 -7.41 -18.06 -4.70
CA THR A 204 -6.97 -19.20 -3.87
C THR A 204 -7.60 -20.52 -4.32
N PHE A 205 -8.81 -20.47 -4.86
CA PHE A 205 -9.52 -21.63 -5.39
C PHE A 205 -9.42 -21.74 -6.93
N GLY A 206 -8.45 -21.07 -7.55
CA GLY A 206 -8.18 -21.12 -9.00
C GLY A 206 -9.26 -20.47 -9.87
N LYS A 207 -10.05 -19.54 -9.32
CA LYS A 207 -11.15 -18.81 -9.98
C LYS A 207 -11.02 -17.30 -9.75
N GLY A 208 -11.79 -16.54 -10.51
CA GLY A 208 -11.82 -15.08 -10.38
C GLY A 208 -12.70 -14.57 -9.22
N PRO A 209 -12.84 -13.23 -9.08
CA PRO A 209 -13.58 -12.59 -7.98
C PRO A 209 -15.06 -12.98 -7.91
N TRP A 210 -15.63 -13.51 -9.02
CA TRP A 210 -16.99 -14.01 -9.05
C TRP A 210 -17.24 -15.10 -8.00
N LEU A 211 -16.31 -16.07 -7.85
CA LEU A 211 -16.45 -17.13 -6.86
C LEU A 211 -16.42 -16.57 -5.43
N GLY A 212 -15.53 -15.60 -5.15
CA GLY A 212 -15.46 -14.93 -3.86
C GLY A 212 -16.76 -14.22 -3.50
N ARG A 213 -17.37 -13.51 -4.46
CA ARG A 213 -18.61 -12.76 -4.25
C ARG A 213 -19.89 -13.61 -4.21
N THR A 214 -19.81 -14.88 -4.57
CA THR A 214 -20.96 -15.79 -4.61
C THR A 214 -20.81 -16.90 -3.58
N PHE A 215 -20.26 -18.05 -3.98
CA PHE A 215 -20.16 -19.22 -3.11
C PHE A 215 -19.26 -19.01 -1.89
N LEU A 216 -18.22 -18.18 -2.01
CA LEU A 216 -17.28 -17.89 -0.93
C LEU A 216 -17.56 -16.56 -0.23
N PHE A 217 -18.72 -15.94 -0.49
CA PHE A 217 -19.14 -14.74 0.22
C PHE A 217 -19.08 -14.90 1.75
N PRO A 218 -19.58 -15.99 2.37
CA PRO A 218 -19.47 -16.16 3.82
C PRO A 218 -18.04 -16.25 4.32
N THR A 219 -17.11 -16.77 3.51
CA THR A 219 -15.69 -16.83 3.83
C THR A 219 -15.10 -15.42 4.02
N VAL A 220 -15.35 -14.52 3.08
CA VAL A 220 -14.84 -13.14 3.14
C VAL A 220 -15.48 -12.38 4.30
N GLU A 221 -16.81 -12.41 4.42
CA GLU A 221 -17.52 -11.67 5.48
C GLU A 221 -17.16 -12.18 6.88
N ALA A 222 -17.05 -13.50 7.05
CA ALA A 222 -16.60 -14.06 8.33
C ALA A 222 -15.19 -13.64 8.70
N GLY A 223 -14.28 -13.55 7.70
CA GLY A 223 -12.94 -13.05 7.91
C GLY A 223 -12.89 -11.58 8.32
N LEU A 224 -13.71 -10.73 7.69
CA LEU A 224 -13.83 -9.31 8.04
C LEU A 224 -14.41 -9.13 9.45
N ILE A 225 -15.49 -9.85 9.78
CA ILE A 225 -16.10 -9.84 11.11
C ILE A 225 -15.12 -10.34 12.17
N TYR A 226 -14.35 -11.40 11.86
CA TYR A 226 -13.34 -11.92 12.75
C TYR A 226 -12.24 -10.92 13.05
N ALA A 227 -11.71 -10.19 12.03
CA ALA A 227 -10.72 -9.16 12.22
C ALA A 227 -11.22 -8.04 13.14
N GLN A 228 -12.46 -7.60 12.92
CA GLN A 228 -13.12 -6.61 13.78
C GLN A 228 -13.28 -7.11 15.22
N PHE A 229 -13.73 -8.36 15.40
CA PHE A 229 -13.98 -8.91 16.75
C PHE A 229 -12.69 -9.18 17.51
N LYS A 230 -11.68 -9.79 16.86
CA LYS A 230 -10.44 -10.21 17.52
C LYS A 230 -9.44 -9.08 17.70
N TYR A 231 -9.31 -8.20 16.71
CA TYR A 231 -8.27 -7.17 16.66
C TYR A 231 -8.83 -5.75 16.82
N GLY A 232 -10.17 -5.58 16.80
CA GLY A 232 -10.79 -4.26 16.84
C GLY A 232 -10.61 -3.46 15.54
N ILE A 233 -10.30 -4.13 14.41
CA ILE A 233 -9.92 -3.50 13.16
C ILE A 233 -10.95 -3.81 12.09
N ASP A 234 -11.61 -2.78 11.55
CA ASP A 234 -12.40 -2.91 10.34
C ASP A 234 -11.47 -2.80 9.11
N LEU A 235 -11.15 -3.95 8.52
CA LEU A 235 -10.31 -3.98 7.32
C LEU A 235 -10.98 -3.31 6.11
N THR A 236 -12.28 -3.05 6.15
CA THR A 236 -12.97 -2.34 5.07
C THR A 236 -12.72 -0.84 5.09
N ASP A 237 -12.15 -0.31 6.19
CA ASP A 237 -11.67 1.08 6.27
C ASP A 237 -10.47 1.31 5.35
N SER A 238 -9.76 0.25 4.91
CA SER A 238 -8.77 0.36 3.84
C SER A 238 -9.48 0.47 2.48
N SER A 239 -9.67 1.70 2.06
CA SER A 239 -10.40 2.07 0.84
C SER A 239 -9.68 3.17 0.06
N PRO A 240 -8.60 2.84 -0.68
CA PRO A 240 -7.88 3.81 -1.51
C PRO A 240 -8.76 4.60 -2.47
N ILE A 241 -9.86 4.02 -2.95
CA ILE A 241 -10.82 4.74 -3.80
C ILE A 241 -11.55 5.85 -3.03
N ASP A 242 -11.87 5.64 -1.76
CA ASP A 242 -12.49 6.67 -0.93
C ASP A 242 -11.44 7.68 -0.46
N ALA A 243 -10.23 7.25 -0.16
CA ALA A 243 -9.09 8.13 0.12
C ALA A 243 -8.86 9.11 -1.06
N ALA A 244 -8.84 8.61 -2.29
CA ALA A 244 -8.68 9.43 -3.50
C ALA A 244 -9.83 10.44 -3.70
N ARG A 245 -11.06 10.10 -3.35
CA ARG A 245 -12.21 11.02 -3.41
C ARG A 245 -12.09 12.20 -2.45
N HIS A 246 -11.44 12.01 -1.31
CA HIS A 246 -11.42 12.98 -0.23
C HIS A 246 -10.10 13.74 -0.10
N THR A 247 -9.04 13.29 -0.76
CA THR A 247 -7.76 14.01 -0.78
C THR A 247 -7.77 15.14 -1.82
N HIS A 248 -6.98 16.19 -1.55
CA HIS A 248 -6.63 17.22 -2.52
C HIS A 248 -5.15 17.11 -2.95
N VAL A 249 -4.46 16.09 -2.47
CA VAL A 249 -3.07 15.82 -2.84
C VAL A 249 -3.06 15.25 -4.27
N PRO A 250 -2.26 15.80 -5.19
CA PRO A 250 -2.17 15.28 -6.55
C PRO A 250 -1.70 13.83 -6.59
N ILE A 251 -2.38 12.98 -7.36
CA ILE A 251 -2.13 11.54 -7.45
C ILE A 251 -1.69 11.16 -8.86
N LEU A 252 -0.54 10.46 -8.96
CA LEU A 252 -0.15 9.69 -10.14
C LEU A 252 -0.37 8.19 -9.84
N LEU A 253 -1.28 7.58 -10.56
CA LEU A 253 -1.51 6.14 -10.56
C LEU A 253 -0.64 5.49 -11.64
N ILE A 254 0.02 4.38 -11.30
CA ILE A 254 0.78 3.56 -12.24
C ILE A 254 0.27 2.12 -12.10
N HIS A 255 -0.13 1.47 -13.20
CA HIS A 255 -0.64 0.12 -13.14
C HIS A 255 -0.29 -0.68 -14.39
N GLY A 256 0.47 -1.75 -14.23
CA GLY A 256 0.87 -2.59 -15.36
C GLY A 256 -0.31 -3.31 -15.99
N LEU A 257 -0.45 -3.24 -17.32
CA LEU A 257 -1.55 -3.92 -18.05
C LEU A 257 -1.50 -5.46 -17.96
N ALA A 258 -0.33 -6.03 -17.64
CA ALA A 258 -0.17 -7.47 -17.42
C ALA A 258 -0.23 -7.87 -15.93
N ASP A 259 -0.72 -7.00 -15.05
CA ASP A 259 -0.88 -7.30 -13.62
C ASP A 259 -2.05 -8.28 -13.39
N ASN A 260 -1.70 -9.56 -13.29
CA ASN A 260 -2.65 -10.65 -12.97
C ASN A 260 -2.85 -10.82 -11.46
N ASN A 261 -2.07 -10.13 -10.64
CA ASN A 261 -2.14 -10.19 -9.18
C ASN A 261 -3.24 -9.27 -8.64
N LEU A 262 -3.18 -7.98 -9.05
CA LEU A 262 -4.22 -6.98 -8.87
C LEU A 262 -4.54 -6.38 -10.24
N PRO A 263 -5.69 -6.67 -10.84
CA PRO A 263 -6.01 -6.19 -12.20
C PRO A 263 -6.05 -4.66 -12.29
N PRO A 264 -5.69 -4.07 -13.46
CA PRO A 264 -5.63 -2.60 -13.69
C PRO A 264 -6.93 -1.86 -13.39
N ILE A 265 -8.06 -2.53 -13.53
CA ILE A 265 -9.40 -1.98 -13.20
C ILE A 265 -9.44 -1.33 -11.79
N ASN A 266 -8.54 -1.71 -10.88
CA ASN A 266 -8.46 -1.09 -9.56
C ASN A 266 -8.02 0.39 -9.67
N SER A 267 -6.93 0.67 -10.39
CA SER A 267 -6.47 2.05 -10.62
C SER A 267 -7.42 2.83 -11.54
N GLU A 268 -8.04 2.18 -12.52
CA GLU A 268 -9.07 2.80 -13.37
C GLU A 268 -10.26 3.30 -12.52
N ARG A 269 -10.71 2.50 -11.54
CA ARG A 269 -11.78 2.89 -10.60
C ARG A 269 -11.37 4.06 -9.72
N ILE A 270 -10.13 4.08 -9.23
CA ILE A 270 -9.61 5.19 -8.43
C ILE A 270 -9.54 6.46 -9.30
N LYS A 271 -9.02 6.36 -10.53
CA LYS A 271 -9.01 7.46 -11.51
C LYS A 271 -10.41 7.99 -11.82
N ALA A 272 -11.40 7.11 -11.91
CA ALA A 272 -12.79 7.51 -12.12
C ALA A 272 -13.39 8.22 -10.88
N ALA A 273 -12.92 7.88 -9.70
CA ALA A 273 -13.35 8.48 -8.43
C ALA A 273 -12.69 9.84 -8.16
N ASP A 274 -11.45 10.02 -8.62
CA ASP A 274 -10.72 11.30 -8.63
C ASP A 274 -10.32 11.66 -10.07
N PRO A 275 -11.14 12.50 -10.76
CA PRO A 275 -10.80 12.95 -12.10
C PRO A 275 -9.51 13.78 -12.20
N GLY A 276 -8.99 14.32 -11.09
CA GLY A 276 -7.71 15.04 -11.02
C GLY A 276 -6.49 14.13 -11.06
N ALA A 277 -6.60 12.87 -10.62
CA ALA A 277 -5.50 11.92 -10.67
C ALA A 277 -5.04 11.68 -12.12
N GLN A 278 -3.77 11.36 -12.32
CA GLN A 278 -3.26 10.85 -13.60
C GLN A 278 -3.11 9.33 -13.52
N LEU A 279 -3.27 8.63 -14.64
CA LEU A 279 -3.08 7.19 -14.74
C LEU A 279 -2.15 6.87 -15.91
N TRP A 280 -1.11 6.07 -15.62
CA TRP A 280 -0.23 5.49 -16.62
C TRP A 280 -0.26 3.96 -16.52
N GLU A 281 -0.50 3.32 -17.67
CA GLU A 281 -0.66 1.87 -17.77
C GLU A 281 0.37 1.29 -18.73
N PRO A 282 1.60 0.98 -18.26
CA PRO A 282 2.64 0.41 -19.11
C PRO A 282 2.26 -0.99 -19.61
N ALA A 283 2.31 -1.17 -20.94
CA ALA A 283 2.11 -2.45 -21.56
C ALA A 283 3.19 -3.45 -21.13
N GLY A 284 2.78 -4.70 -20.84
CA GLY A 284 3.70 -5.77 -20.46
C GLY A 284 4.19 -5.74 -19.01
N ALA A 285 3.97 -4.66 -18.25
CA ALA A 285 4.32 -4.63 -16.85
C ALA A 285 3.34 -5.50 -16.02
N GLY A 286 3.89 -6.38 -15.20
CA GLY A 286 3.16 -7.13 -14.17
C GLY A 286 3.00 -6.32 -12.90
N HIS A 287 2.69 -7.00 -11.80
CA HIS A 287 2.50 -6.38 -10.48
C HIS A 287 3.74 -5.64 -9.99
N CYS A 288 3.64 -4.33 -9.76
CA CYS A 288 4.75 -3.44 -9.39
C CYS A 288 5.96 -3.57 -10.34
N GLY A 289 5.72 -3.85 -11.62
CA GLY A 289 6.77 -4.11 -12.61
C GLY A 289 7.08 -2.95 -13.55
N ALA A 290 6.45 -1.80 -13.38
CA ALA A 290 6.58 -0.69 -14.32
C ALA A 290 8.02 -0.16 -14.41
N ILE A 291 8.69 0.00 -13.28
CA ILE A 291 10.09 0.44 -13.22
C ILE A 291 11.05 -0.55 -13.89
N SER A 292 10.74 -1.86 -13.89
CA SER A 292 11.58 -2.89 -14.50
C SER A 292 11.38 -3.01 -16.00
N ILE A 293 10.14 -2.78 -16.48
CA ILE A 293 9.78 -2.93 -17.90
C ILE A 293 10.08 -1.65 -18.70
N ALA A 294 9.90 -0.50 -18.09
CA ALA A 294 10.07 0.80 -18.75
C ALA A 294 10.82 1.79 -17.82
N PRO A 295 12.08 1.51 -17.44
CA PRO A 295 12.80 2.27 -16.41
C PRO A 295 12.93 3.75 -16.74
N GLU A 296 13.32 4.11 -17.97
CA GLU A 296 13.48 5.50 -18.38
C GLU A 296 12.15 6.27 -18.38
N GLU A 297 11.08 5.63 -18.85
CA GLU A 297 9.75 6.24 -18.87
C GLU A 297 9.17 6.36 -17.46
N TYR A 298 9.42 5.36 -16.60
CA TYR A 298 9.04 5.42 -15.19
C TYR A 298 9.73 6.60 -14.49
N GLU A 299 11.05 6.70 -14.63
CA GLU A 299 11.85 7.78 -14.06
C GLU A 299 11.36 9.14 -14.56
N ARG A 300 11.21 9.31 -15.87
CA ARG A 300 10.72 10.56 -16.49
C ARG A 300 9.33 10.98 -15.96
N ARG A 301 8.40 10.02 -15.81
CA ARG A 301 7.04 10.30 -15.33
C ARG A 301 7.01 10.65 -13.85
N VAL A 302 7.70 9.87 -13.02
CA VAL A 302 7.70 10.09 -11.58
C VAL A 302 8.42 11.37 -11.20
N VAL A 303 9.62 11.60 -11.76
CA VAL A 303 10.38 12.82 -11.50
C VAL A 303 9.65 14.04 -12.06
N GLY A 304 9.17 13.99 -13.29
CA GLY A 304 8.38 15.10 -13.88
C GLY A 304 7.07 15.37 -13.14
N TRP A 305 6.46 14.34 -12.53
CA TRP A 305 5.29 14.51 -11.67
C TRP A 305 5.64 15.31 -10.42
N PHE A 306 6.74 15.00 -9.76
CA PHE A 306 7.19 15.71 -8.56
C PHE A 306 7.64 17.14 -8.89
N GLU A 307 8.41 17.33 -9.95
CA GLU A 307 8.83 18.66 -10.40
C GLU A 307 7.65 19.58 -10.74
N SER A 308 6.58 19.05 -11.37
CA SER A 308 5.38 19.82 -11.69
C SER A 308 4.53 20.20 -10.48
N HIS A 309 4.77 19.55 -9.31
CA HIS A 309 4.07 19.82 -8.05
C HIS A 309 4.99 20.36 -6.95
N ASP A 310 6.22 20.75 -7.29
CA ASP A 310 7.10 21.46 -6.35
C ASP A 310 6.52 22.86 -6.05
N ARG A 311 6.33 23.15 -4.76
CA ARG A 311 5.79 24.43 -4.29
C ARG A 311 6.68 25.63 -4.61
N ALA A 312 7.96 25.43 -4.90
CA ALA A 312 8.86 26.50 -5.35
C ALA A 312 8.61 26.89 -6.81
N GLY A 313 8.35 25.93 -7.69
CA GLY A 313 8.01 26.18 -9.10
C GLY A 313 6.66 26.89 -9.30
N ALA A 314 5.69 26.62 -8.43
CA ALA A 314 4.37 27.25 -8.48
C ALA A 314 4.41 28.78 -8.19
N ARG A 315 5.42 29.27 -7.48
CA ARG A 315 5.61 30.71 -7.21
C ARG A 315 6.26 31.48 -8.36
N ILE A 316 7.01 30.79 -9.23
CA ILE A 316 7.71 31.42 -10.36
C ILE A 316 6.74 31.65 -11.54
N ASN A 317 5.73 30.80 -11.71
CA ASN A 317 4.74 30.88 -12.79
C ASN A 317 3.52 31.75 -12.46
N ALA A 318 3.47 32.37 -11.28
CA ALA A 318 2.38 33.24 -10.82
C ALA A 318 2.69 34.75 -10.95
N HIS A 319 3.72 35.13 -11.73
CA HIS A 319 4.11 36.53 -12.04
C HIS A 319 4.10 36.80 -13.54
#